data_9f6efbe827b0b002f2a5d045b1407c94
#
_entry.id   9f6efbe827b0b002f2a5d045b1407c94
#
_cell.length_a   1.000
_cell.length_b   1.000
_cell.length_c   1.000
_cell.angle_alpha   90.00
_cell.angle_beta   90.00
_cell.angle_gamma   90.00
#
_symmetry.space_group_name_H-M   'P 1'
#
loop_
_entity.id
_entity.type
_entity.pdbx_description
1 polymer ?
#
loop_
_entity_poly.entity_id
_entity_poly.type
_entity_poly.pdbx_seq_one_letter_code
_entity_poly.pdbx_strand_id
1 'polypeptide(L)'
;ILRRLKAESAESVLEIGCGWSGFAELAVEEGLKVTGLTLSPAQLAWAQKRVPDADLRLQDYRDTKEQFDHIVSIEMFEAVGERWWPTYFKTIAKSLKPGGRAVVQSITIRDDLFAEYRKGTDFIQQYVFPGGMLPSRSAFRAAAAKQGLTVHGEYAFGEDYARTLAEWRVAFEAKWPEIAALGFDENFRRLWR
;
A
#
# COMPACT_ATOMS: atom_id res chain seq x y z
N ILE A 1 10.78 -5.59 0.08
CA ILE A 1 9.74 -5.97 1.09
C ILE A 1 10.00 -7.40 1.53
N LEU A 2 10.00 -8.42 0.67
CA LEU A 2 10.20 -9.84 1.02
C LEU A 2 11.40 -10.08 1.94
N ARG A 3 12.59 -9.54 1.60
CA ARG A 3 13.79 -9.66 2.45
C ARG A 3 13.61 -9.07 3.86
N ARG A 4 12.70 -8.08 4.03
CA ARG A 4 12.43 -7.45 5.33
C ARG A 4 11.44 -8.24 6.16
N LEU A 5 10.56 -9.00 5.55
CA LEU A 5 9.68 -9.94 6.23
C LEU A 5 10.49 -11.01 6.93
N LYS A 6 11.62 -11.45 6.35
CA LYS A 6 12.38 -12.63 6.76
C LYS A 6 11.47 -13.86 6.84
N ALA A 7 10.54 -13.96 5.90
CA ALA A 7 9.61 -15.06 5.81
C ALA A 7 10.31 -16.32 5.31
N GLU A 8 9.87 -17.46 5.82
CA GLU A 8 10.29 -18.78 5.37
C GLU A 8 9.24 -19.37 4.43
N SER A 9 9.66 -20.32 3.57
CA SER A 9 8.74 -21.00 2.66
C SER A 9 7.59 -21.66 3.43
N ALA A 10 6.40 -21.63 2.86
CA ALA A 10 5.13 -22.12 3.41
C ALA A 10 4.50 -21.26 4.53
N GLU A 11 5.14 -20.18 4.99
CA GLU A 11 4.52 -19.23 5.90
C GLU A 11 3.41 -18.45 5.22
N SER A 12 2.44 -18.01 6.01
CA SER A 12 1.26 -17.27 5.55
C SER A 12 1.49 -15.76 5.57
N VAL A 13 1.13 -15.08 4.48
CA VAL A 13 1.23 -13.62 4.34
C VAL A 13 -0.13 -13.03 3.98
N LEU A 14 -0.56 -12.03 4.73
CA LEU A 14 -1.68 -11.16 4.35
C LEU A 14 -1.15 -9.92 3.64
N GLU A 15 -1.59 -9.67 2.41
CA GLU A 15 -1.37 -8.40 1.71
C GLU A 15 -2.61 -7.51 1.80
N ILE A 16 -2.52 -6.42 2.56
CA ILE A 16 -3.60 -5.44 2.70
C ILE A 16 -3.50 -4.42 1.56
N GLY A 17 -4.44 -4.49 0.61
CA GLY A 17 -4.40 -3.67 -0.60
C GLY A 17 -3.48 -4.27 -1.66
N CYS A 18 -3.80 -5.47 -2.15
CA CYS A 18 -2.94 -6.18 -3.11
C CYS A 18 -2.88 -5.55 -4.51
N GLY A 19 -3.75 -4.60 -4.80
CA GLY A 19 -3.74 -3.90 -6.09
C GLY A 19 -3.75 -4.86 -7.27
N TRP A 20 -2.77 -4.73 -8.15
CA TRP A 20 -2.56 -5.60 -9.31
C TRP A 20 -1.70 -6.84 -9.00
N SER A 21 -1.50 -7.16 -7.72
CA SER A 21 -0.83 -8.35 -7.18
C SER A 21 0.65 -8.51 -7.55
N GLY A 22 1.38 -7.41 -7.72
CA GLY A 22 2.81 -7.48 -8.00
C GLY A 22 3.65 -8.04 -6.84
N PHE A 23 3.27 -7.75 -5.59
CA PHE A 23 3.91 -8.36 -4.43
C PHE A 23 3.47 -9.82 -4.26
N ALA A 24 2.16 -10.11 -4.38
CA ALA A 24 1.62 -11.46 -4.25
C ALA A 24 2.30 -12.46 -5.19
N GLU A 25 2.54 -12.06 -6.47
CA GLU A 25 3.25 -12.87 -7.46
C GLU A 25 4.63 -13.29 -6.95
N LEU A 26 5.46 -12.32 -6.58
CA LEU A 26 6.81 -12.59 -6.07
C LEU A 26 6.80 -13.40 -4.76
N ALA A 27 5.80 -13.20 -3.90
CA ALA A 27 5.69 -13.92 -2.65
C ALA A 27 5.29 -15.40 -2.86
N VAL A 28 4.41 -15.68 -3.82
CA VAL A 28 4.05 -17.05 -4.22
C VAL A 28 5.26 -17.76 -4.87
N GLU A 29 6.02 -17.08 -5.73
CA GLU A 29 7.25 -17.61 -6.32
C GLU A 29 8.29 -18.01 -5.26
N GLU A 30 8.34 -17.28 -4.14
CA GLU A 30 9.19 -17.61 -2.98
C GLU A 30 8.57 -18.67 -2.05
N GLY A 31 7.44 -19.26 -2.45
CA GLY A 31 6.78 -20.36 -1.74
C GLY A 31 5.91 -19.94 -0.55
N LEU A 32 5.53 -18.66 -0.43
CA LEU A 32 4.66 -18.18 0.63
C LEU A 32 3.17 -18.44 0.30
N LYS A 33 2.36 -18.62 1.33
CA LYS A 33 0.90 -18.73 1.21
C LYS A 33 0.29 -17.34 1.31
N VAL A 34 -0.06 -16.74 0.18
CA VAL A 34 -0.53 -15.37 0.11
C VAL A 34 -2.06 -15.29 0.15
N THR A 35 -2.58 -14.48 1.08
CA THR A 35 -3.94 -13.96 1.05
C THR A 35 -3.89 -12.47 0.72
N GLY A 36 -4.45 -12.05 -0.41
CA GLY A 36 -4.45 -10.66 -0.87
C GLY A 36 -5.85 -10.04 -0.83
N LEU A 37 -5.96 -8.84 -0.27
CA LEU A 37 -7.22 -8.12 -0.15
C LEU A 37 -7.25 -6.89 -1.05
N THR A 38 -8.37 -6.68 -1.75
CA THR A 38 -8.64 -5.43 -2.48
C THR A 38 -10.13 -5.07 -2.38
N LEU A 39 -10.45 -3.78 -2.54
CA LEU A 39 -11.83 -3.29 -2.67
C LEU A 39 -12.23 -3.06 -4.14
N SER A 40 -11.32 -3.27 -5.08
CA SER A 40 -11.57 -3.05 -6.50
C SER A 40 -11.89 -4.37 -7.21
N PRO A 41 -13.12 -4.55 -7.74
CA PRO A 41 -13.45 -5.73 -8.53
C PRO A 41 -12.57 -5.88 -9.78
N ALA A 42 -12.17 -4.77 -10.40
CA ALA A 42 -11.30 -4.77 -11.58
C ALA A 42 -9.89 -5.25 -11.24
N GLN A 43 -9.33 -4.79 -10.11
CA GLN A 43 -8.04 -5.27 -9.63
C GLN A 43 -8.11 -6.76 -9.26
N LEU A 44 -9.17 -7.20 -8.56
CA LEU A 44 -9.34 -8.59 -8.21
C LEU A 44 -9.38 -9.49 -9.44
N ALA A 45 -10.19 -9.13 -10.45
CA ALA A 45 -10.32 -9.93 -11.66
C ALA A 45 -9.00 -10.06 -12.45
N TRP A 46 -8.18 -9.01 -12.43
CA TRP A 46 -6.84 -9.04 -13.01
C TRP A 46 -5.88 -9.89 -12.16
N ALA A 47 -5.85 -9.62 -10.86
CA ALA A 47 -4.96 -10.25 -9.90
C ALA A 47 -5.13 -11.78 -9.87
N GLN A 48 -6.38 -12.28 -9.89
CA GLN A 48 -6.69 -13.72 -9.93
C GLN A 48 -6.18 -14.41 -11.18
N LYS A 49 -6.11 -13.70 -12.32
CA LYS A 49 -5.52 -14.23 -13.54
C LYS A 49 -3.99 -14.25 -13.48
N ARG A 50 -3.41 -13.23 -12.83
CA ARG A 50 -1.96 -13.08 -12.70
C ARG A 50 -1.37 -14.06 -11.70
N VAL A 51 -2.03 -14.27 -10.56
CA VAL A 51 -1.54 -15.09 -9.45
C VAL A 51 -2.62 -16.09 -9.02
N PRO A 52 -2.89 -17.13 -9.83
CA PRO A 52 -3.97 -18.10 -9.54
C PRO A 52 -3.74 -18.92 -8.27
N ASP A 53 -2.50 -19.03 -7.80
CA ASP A 53 -2.12 -19.78 -6.60
C ASP A 53 -2.26 -18.97 -5.30
N ALA A 54 -2.64 -17.68 -5.38
CA ALA A 54 -2.93 -16.85 -4.21
C ALA A 54 -4.42 -16.82 -3.89
N ASP A 55 -4.76 -16.71 -2.59
CA ASP A 55 -6.13 -16.49 -2.12
C ASP A 55 -6.46 -14.98 -2.19
N LEU A 56 -7.00 -14.54 -3.31
CA LEU A 56 -7.31 -13.14 -3.57
C LEU A 56 -8.79 -12.85 -3.36
N ARG A 57 -9.10 -11.86 -2.50
CA ARG A 57 -10.46 -11.59 -2.04
C ARG A 57 -10.90 -10.15 -2.26
N LEU A 58 -12.16 -9.96 -2.65
CA LEU A 58 -12.84 -8.66 -2.58
C LEU A 58 -13.32 -8.44 -1.14
N GLN A 59 -12.45 -7.90 -0.31
CA GLN A 59 -12.71 -7.81 1.13
C GLN A 59 -12.05 -6.58 1.74
N ASP A 60 -12.75 -5.94 2.67
CA ASP A 60 -12.17 -4.92 3.53
C ASP A 60 -11.24 -5.56 4.57
N TYR A 61 -10.03 -5.01 4.74
CA TYR A 61 -9.06 -5.53 5.71
C TYR A 61 -9.61 -5.54 7.15
N ARG A 62 -10.57 -4.68 7.46
CA ARG A 62 -11.23 -4.60 8.78
C ARG A 62 -12.03 -5.86 9.12
N ASP A 63 -12.46 -6.60 8.11
CA ASP A 63 -13.23 -7.82 8.25
C ASP A 63 -12.37 -9.09 8.37
N THR A 64 -11.03 -8.93 8.36
CA THR A 64 -10.09 -10.04 8.53
C THR A 64 -10.22 -10.63 9.94
N LYS A 65 -10.42 -11.94 10.01
CA LYS A 65 -10.55 -12.69 11.27
C LYS A 65 -9.40 -13.65 11.51
N GLU A 66 -8.70 -14.02 10.45
CA GLU A 66 -7.58 -14.95 10.46
C GLU A 66 -6.31 -14.29 10.99
N GLN A 67 -5.35 -15.13 11.38
CA GLN A 67 -4.02 -14.72 11.75
C GLN A 67 -2.98 -15.27 10.77
N PHE A 68 -1.95 -14.46 10.51
CA PHE A 68 -0.90 -14.70 9.53
C PHE A 68 0.47 -14.59 10.18
N ASP A 69 1.44 -15.32 9.64
CA ASP A 69 2.84 -15.20 10.07
C ASP A 69 3.38 -13.80 9.73
N HIS A 70 2.94 -13.25 8.60
CA HIS A 70 3.36 -11.94 8.14
C HIS A 70 2.21 -11.11 7.57
N ILE A 71 2.38 -9.78 7.60
CA ILE A 71 1.47 -8.83 6.95
C ILE A 71 2.29 -7.87 6.09
N VAL A 72 1.78 -7.57 4.90
CA VAL A 72 2.32 -6.56 3.99
C VAL A 72 1.23 -5.56 3.63
N SER A 73 1.58 -4.29 3.56
CA SER A 73 0.72 -3.23 3.03
C SER A 73 1.58 -2.23 2.29
N ILE A 74 1.30 -2.02 1.00
CA ILE A 74 2.12 -1.20 0.10
C ILE A 74 1.26 -0.05 -0.42
N GLU A 75 1.60 1.18 0.02
CA GLU A 75 0.96 2.42 -0.42
C GLU A 75 -0.59 2.38 -0.34
N MET A 76 -1.10 1.79 0.73
CA MET A 76 -2.53 1.76 1.04
C MET A 76 -2.87 2.63 2.26
N PHE A 77 -1.91 2.82 3.17
CA PHE A 77 -2.11 3.54 4.42
C PHE A 77 -2.55 4.98 4.20
N GLU A 78 -2.09 5.61 3.11
CA GLU A 78 -2.44 6.96 2.70
C GLU A 78 -3.94 7.14 2.45
N ALA A 79 -4.61 6.09 2.01
CA ALA A 79 -6.05 6.09 1.74
C ALA A 79 -6.91 5.84 3.00
N VAL A 80 -6.31 5.46 4.12
CA VAL A 80 -7.04 5.11 5.36
C VAL A 80 -7.65 6.34 6.03
N GLY A 81 -6.99 7.50 5.95
CA GLY A 81 -7.38 8.71 6.66
C GLY A 81 -7.07 8.64 8.17
N GLU A 82 -6.64 9.77 8.75
CA GLU A 82 -6.06 9.83 10.11
C GLU A 82 -6.99 9.26 11.19
N ARG A 83 -8.28 9.52 11.11
CA ARG A 83 -9.26 9.03 12.10
C ARG A 83 -9.30 7.49 12.21
N TRP A 84 -8.88 6.79 11.15
CA TRP A 84 -8.92 5.33 11.07
C TRP A 84 -7.56 4.66 11.30
N TRP A 85 -6.49 5.40 11.49
CA TRP A 85 -5.18 4.84 11.80
C TRP A 85 -5.18 3.89 13.00
N PRO A 86 -5.90 4.19 14.12
CA PRO A 86 -6.01 3.23 15.22
C PRO A 86 -6.64 1.90 14.78
N THR A 87 -7.68 1.95 13.93
CA THR A 87 -8.33 0.73 13.42
C THR A 87 -7.39 -0.06 12.50
N TYR A 88 -6.64 0.61 11.65
CA TYR A 88 -5.67 -0.02 10.75
C TYR A 88 -4.60 -0.79 11.55
N PHE A 89 -3.94 -0.14 12.47
CA PHE A 89 -2.90 -0.79 13.28
C PHE A 89 -3.46 -1.84 14.24
N LYS A 90 -4.67 -1.64 14.78
CA LYS A 90 -5.36 -2.66 15.56
C LYS A 90 -5.65 -3.91 14.72
N THR A 91 -6.05 -3.74 13.46
CA THR A 91 -6.26 -4.88 12.57
C THR A 91 -4.95 -5.60 12.28
N ILE A 92 -3.86 -4.89 11.99
CA ILE A 92 -2.53 -5.50 11.83
C ILE A 92 -2.15 -6.29 13.10
N ALA A 93 -2.25 -5.67 14.28
CA ALA A 93 -1.87 -6.31 15.53
C ALA A 93 -2.66 -7.60 15.81
N LYS A 94 -3.98 -7.59 15.58
CA LYS A 94 -4.84 -8.77 15.83
C LYS A 94 -4.66 -9.88 14.79
N SER A 95 -4.26 -9.50 13.56
CA SER A 95 -4.10 -10.44 12.45
C SER A 95 -2.68 -10.99 12.31
N LEU A 96 -1.73 -10.52 13.12
CA LEU A 96 -0.42 -11.15 13.26
C LEU A 96 -0.47 -12.27 14.29
N LYS A 97 0.15 -13.42 13.95
CA LYS A 97 0.48 -14.44 14.93
C LYS A 97 1.56 -13.92 15.91
N PRO A 98 1.66 -14.50 17.13
CA PRO A 98 2.78 -14.19 18.03
C PRO A 98 4.13 -14.36 17.34
N GLY A 99 4.99 -13.32 17.42
CA GLY A 99 6.30 -13.31 16.73
C GLY A 99 6.26 -12.92 15.26
N GLY A 100 5.07 -12.77 14.67
CA GLY A 100 4.87 -12.36 13.29
C GLY A 100 5.36 -10.95 12.99
N ARG A 101 5.57 -10.64 11.72
CA ARG A 101 6.11 -9.35 11.25
C ARG A 101 5.18 -8.67 10.26
N ALA A 102 5.06 -7.34 10.39
CA ALA A 102 4.42 -6.51 9.38
C ALA A 102 5.46 -5.64 8.67
N VAL A 103 5.36 -5.53 7.35
CA VAL A 103 6.10 -4.53 6.56
C VAL A 103 5.10 -3.62 5.88
N VAL A 104 5.14 -2.34 6.25
CA VAL A 104 4.29 -1.31 5.67
C VAL A 104 5.16 -0.34 4.89
N GLN A 105 4.87 -0.19 3.61
CA GLN A 105 5.41 0.88 2.78
C GLN A 105 4.37 2.00 2.70
N SER A 106 4.78 3.21 3.03
CA SER A 106 3.91 4.39 3.00
C SER A 106 4.70 5.64 2.62
N ILE A 107 4.06 6.54 1.89
CA ILE A 107 4.59 7.88 1.66
C ILE A 107 4.44 8.67 2.96
N THR A 108 5.47 9.42 3.33
CA THR A 108 5.46 10.22 4.56
C THR A 108 5.77 11.68 4.29
N ILE A 109 5.18 12.57 5.08
CA ILE A 109 5.59 13.97 5.12
C ILE A 109 6.58 14.21 6.28
N ARG A 110 7.38 15.25 6.20
CA ARG A 110 8.29 15.66 7.28
C ARG A 110 7.51 16.00 8.56
N ASP A 111 8.06 15.65 9.70
CA ASP A 111 7.40 15.88 11.01
C ASP A 111 7.10 17.35 11.29
N ASP A 112 8.00 18.26 10.90
CA ASP A 112 7.84 19.70 11.06
C ASP A 112 6.73 20.32 10.18
N LEU A 113 6.38 19.67 9.07
CA LEU A 113 5.31 20.10 8.16
C LEU A 113 3.96 19.49 8.51
N PHE A 114 3.93 18.42 9.27
CA PHE A 114 2.73 17.61 9.49
C PHE A 114 1.57 18.39 10.14
N ALA A 115 1.88 19.27 11.09
CA ALA A 115 0.87 20.05 11.79
C ALA A 115 0.09 21.00 10.85
N GLU A 116 0.75 21.60 9.88
CA GLU A 116 0.12 22.45 8.87
C GLU A 116 -0.56 21.62 7.77
N TYR A 117 0.09 20.55 7.32
CA TYR A 117 -0.46 19.63 6.32
C TYR A 117 -1.84 19.10 6.71
N ARG A 118 -2.06 18.77 8.00
CA ARG A 118 -3.35 18.27 8.52
C ARG A 118 -4.50 19.25 8.43
N LYS A 119 -4.21 20.56 8.34
CA LYS A 119 -5.24 21.63 8.36
C LYS A 119 -5.74 21.99 6.96
N GLY A 120 -4.98 21.63 5.95
CA GLY A 120 -5.24 21.99 4.56
C GLY A 120 -5.53 20.81 3.66
N THR A 121 -5.67 21.12 2.40
CA THR A 121 -5.77 20.13 1.31
C THR A 121 -4.81 20.58 0.23
N ASP A 122 -3.91 19.69 -0.18
CA ASP A 122 -3.00 19.94 -1.28
C ASP A 122 -3.58 19.51 -2.64
N PHE A 123 -2.82 19.76 -3.71
CA PHE A 123 -3.21 19.38 -5.07
C PHE A 123 -3.47 17.85 -5.20
N ILE A 124 -2.63 17.04 -4.58
CA ILE A 124 -2.74 15.57 -4.65
C ILE A 124 -4.01 15.10 -3.95
N GLN A 125 -4.29 15.61 -2.76
CA GLN A 125 -5.50 15.29 -2.01
C GLN A 125 -6.78 15.76 -2.71
N GLN A 126 -6.69 16.85 -3.47
CA GLN A 126 -7.86 17.42 -4.13
C GLN A 126 -8.16 16.76 -5.47
N TYR A 127 -7.15 16.45 -6.29
CA TYR A 127 -7.34 16.09 -7.70
C TYR A 127 -6.87 14.67 -8.05
N VAL A 128 -5.96 14.05 -7.28
CA VAL A 128 -5.37 12.75 -7.62
C VAL A 128 -5.87 11.66 -6.66
N PHE A 129 -5.78 11.89 -5.35
CA PHE A 129 -6.21 10.94 -4.33
C PHE A 129 -7.11 11.63 -3.30
N PRO A 130 -8.40 11.88 -3.65
CA PRO A 130 -9.33 12.54 -2.74
C PRO A 130 -9.46 11.82 -1.40
N GLY A 131 -9.26 12.57 -0.31
CA GLY A 131 -9.31 12.02 1.06
C GLY A 131 -8.02 11.34 1.52
N GLY A 132 -6.98 11.33 0.70
CA GLY A 132 -5.66 10.84 1.08
C GLY A 132 -5.05 11.63 2.24
N MET A 133 -4.28 10.96 3.10
CA MET A 133 -3.62 11.57 4.25
C MET A 133 -2.26 10.93 4.49
N LEU A 134 -1.20 11.71 4.27
CA LEU A 134 0.17 11.25 4.52
C LEU A 134 0.47 11.34 6.02
N PRO A 135 1.00 10.29 6.64
CA PRO A 135 1.50 10.39 8.00
C PRO A 135 2.85 11.10 8.03
N SER A 136 3.21 11.70 9.16
CA SER A 136 4.62 11.90 9.44
C SER A 136 5.23 10.62 10.06
N ARG A 137 6.55 10.50 10.05
CA ARG A 137 7.22 9.32 10.63
C ARG A 137 6.89 9.16 12.11
N SER A 138 6.92 10.25 12.88
CA SER A 138 6.58 10.22 14.32
C SER A 138 5.12 9.87 14.56
N ALA A 139 4.19 10.41 13.77
CA ALA A 139 2.76 10.12 13.88
C ALA A 139 2.46 8.65 13.55
N PHE A 140 3.09 8.10 12.49
CA PHE A 140 2.96 6.69 12.12
C PHE A 140 3.43 5.77 13.27
N ARG A 141 4.64 6.02 13.82
CA ARG A 141 5.19 5.23 14.95
C ARG A 141 4.28 5.31 16.16
N ALA A 142 3.81 6.51 16.51
CA ALA A 142 2.93 6.71 17.65
C ALA A 142 1.59 5.96 17.50
N ALA A 143 1.02 5.97 16.29
CA ALA A 143 -0.22 5.25 16.01
C ALA A 143 -0.03 3.72 16.10
N ALA A 144 1.07 3.18 15.58
CA ALA A 144 1.42 1.77 15.67
C ALA A 144 1.66 1.34 17.14
N ALA A 145 2.45 2.11 17.88
CA ALA A 145 2.78 1.82 19.27
C ALA A 145 1.54 1.77 20.18
N LYS A 146 0.56 2.65 19.95
CA LYS A 146 -0.72 2.64 20.69
C LYS A 146 -1.52 1.33 20.52
N GLN A 147 -1.23 0.54 19.49
CA GLN A 147 -1.86 -0.75 19.25
C GLN A 147 -0.92 -1.95 19.58
N GLY A 148 0.15 -1.70 20.33
CA GLY A 148 1.08 -2.75 20.78
C GLY A 148 2.10 -3.20 19.75
N LEU A 149 2.22 -2.48 18.62
CA LEU A 149 3.21 -2.78 17.58
C LEU A 149 4.51 -2.01 17.86
N THR A 150 5.64 -2.69 17.70
CA THR A 150 6.97 -2.08 17.80
C THR A 150 7.58 -1.93 16.42
N VAL A 151 8.02 -0.71 16.09
CA VAL A 151 8.74 -0.46 14.84
C VAL A 151 10.22 -0.81 15.02
N HIS A 152 10.67 -1.89 14.41
CA HIS A 152 12.05 -2.39 14.53
C HIS A 152 13.03 -1.78 13.51
N GLY A 153 12.54 -1.19 12.42
CA GLY A 153 13.41 -0.60 11.40
C GLY A 153 12.64 0.22 10.40
N GLU A 154 13.33 1.19 9.85
CA GLU A 154 12.83 2.06 8.79
C GLU A 154 13.83 2.14 7.66
N TYR A 155 13.33 2.37 6.45
CA TYR A 155 14.13 2.59 5.27
C TYR A 155 13.44 3.62 4.38
N ALA A 156 14.11 4.73 4.15
CA ALA A 156 13.64 5.77 3.23
C ALA A 156 14.28 5.59 1.85
N PHE A 157 13.49 5.67 0.80
CA PHE A 157 13.91 5.51 -0.59
C PHE A 157 13.24 6.54 -1.51
N GLY A 158 13.10 7.78 -1.03
CA GLY A 158 12.46 8.85 -1.78
C GLY A 158 13.16 9.17 -3.10
N GLU A 159 14.48 9.06 -3.17
CA GLU A 159 15.25 9.29 -4.41
C GLU A 159 14.96 8.19 -5.45
N ASP A 160 14.90 6.93 -5.03
CA ASP A 160 14.52 5.81 -5.90
C ASP A 160 13.08 5.98 -6.40
N TYR A 161 12.18 6.47 -5.54
CA TYR A 161 10.80 6.74 -5.91
C TYR A 161 10.68 7.88 -6.92
N ALA A 162 11.47 8.94 -6.76
CA ALA A 162 11.56 10.04 -7.73
C ALA A 162 12.00 9.53 -9.11
N ARG A 163 12.98 8.61 -9.15
CA ARG A 163 13.40 7.94 -10.39
C ARG A 163 12.27 7.12 -11.00
N THR A 164 11.56 6.33 -10.21
CA THR A 164 10.40 5.56 -10.66
C THR A 164 9.34 6.45 -11.30
N LEU A 165 9.01 7.58 -10.68
CA LEU A 165 8.05 8.55 -11.22
C LEU A 165 8.54 9.15 -12.54
N ALA A 166 9.84 9.42 -12.67
CA ALA A 166 10.42 9.91 -13.92
C ALA A 166 10.31 8.87 -15.05
N GLU A 167 10.56 7.60 -14.76
CA GLU A 167 10.41 6.50 -15.71
C GLU A 167 8.93 6.29 -16.10
N TRP A 168 8.00 6.36 -15.16
CA TRP A 168 6.56 6.29 -15.43
C TRP A 168 6.09 7.43 -16.31
N ARG A 169 6.60 8.65 -16.09
CA ARG A 169 6.29 9.79 -16.96
C ARG A 169 6.71 9.53 -18.40
N VAL A 170 7.91 9.01 -18.62
CA VAL A 170 8.39 8.67 -19.97
C VAL A 170 7.49 7.61 -20.62
N ALA A 171 7.15 6.55 -19.89
CA ALA A 171 6.26 5.50 -20.38
C ALA A 171 4.85 6.03 -20.67
N PHE A 172 4.30 6.87 -19.80
CA PHE A 172 2.98 7.49 -19.96
C PHE A 172 2.93 8.37 -21.23
N GLU A 173 3.95 9.22 -21.43
CA GLU A 173 4.03 10.07 -22.63
C GLU A 173 4.16 9.26 -23.91
N ALA A 174 4.96 8.19 -23.90
CA ALA A 174 5.12 7.30 -25.04
C ALA A 174 3.80 6.58 -25.42
N LYS A 175 2.98 6.28 -24.41
CA LYS A 175 1.68 5.61 -24.57
C LYS A 175 0.50 6.58 -24.75
N TRP A 176 0.76 7.89 -24.77
CA TRP A 176 -0.31 8.88 -24.85
C TRP A 176 -1.30 8.67 -26.02
N PRO A 177 -0.88 8.34 -27.27
CA PRO A 177 -1.83 8.09 -28.34
C PRO A 177 -2.82 6.96 -28.04
N GLU A 178 -2.35 5.89 -27.37
CA GLU A 178 -3.20 4.76 -26.96
C GLU A 178 -4.15 5.17 -25.83
N ILE A 179 -3.67 5.96 -24.87
CA ILE A 179 -4.46 6.47 -23.75
C ILE A 179 -5.54 7.42 -24.24
N ALA A 180 -5.21 8.33 -25.16
CA ALA A 180 -6.17 9.25 -25.77
C ALA A 180 -7.27 8.51 -26.56
N ALA A 181 -6.94 7.40 -27.21
CA ALA A 181 -7.90 6.56 -27.91
C ALA A 181 -8.93 5.89 -26.96
N LEU A 182 -8.62 5.78 -25.65
CA LEU A 182 -9.56 5.33 -24.62
C LEU A 182 -10.51 6.43 -24.13
N GLY A 183 -10.40 7.67 -24.66
CA GLY A 183 -11.27 8.80 -24.33
C GLY A 183 -10.69 9.78 -23.30
N PHE A 184 -9.43 9.63 -22.90
CA PHE A 184 -8.78 10.58 -22.01
C PHE A 184 -8.31 11.83 -22.78
N ASP A 185 -8.54 13.01 -22.23
CA ASP A 185 -8.24 14.32 -22.83
C ASP A 185 -6.89 14.91 -22.36
N GLU A 186 -6.54 16.07 -22.94
CA GLU A 186 -5.33 16.81 -22.56
C GLU A 186 -5.36 17.34 -21.10
N ASN A 187 -6.54 17.47 -20.48
CA ASN A 187 -6.62 17.84 -19.04
C ASN A 187 -6.16 16.66 -18.19
N PHE A 188 -6.59 15.45 -18.52
CA PHE A 188 -6.10 14.23 -17.89
C PHE A 188 -4.58 14.08 -18.07
N ARG A 189 -4.08 14.29 -19.30
CA ARG A 189 -2.62 14.23 -19.55
C ARG A 189 -1.84 15.20 -18.70
N ARG A 190 -2.31 16.46 -18.56
CA ARG A 190 -1.68 17.48 -17.72
C ARG A 190 -1.73 17.14 -16.23
N LEU A 191 -2.81 16.51 -15.77
CA LEU A 191 -2.95 16.09 -14.39
C LEU A 191 -1.92 15.01 -14.00
N TRP A 192 -1.62 14.09 -14.91
CA TRP A 192 -0.76 12.93 -14.64
C TRP A 192 0.71 13.13 -15.07
N ARG A 193 1.04 14.23 -15.71
CA ARG A 193 2.38 14.58 -16.15
C ARG A 193 3.18 15.36 -15.13
#